data_5a1c9b7f14c4d90317b69bffded698c0
#
_entry.id   5a1c9b7f14c4d90317b69bffded698c0
#
_cell.length_a   1.000
_cell.length_b   1.000
_cell.length_c   1.000
_cell.angle_alpha   90.00
_cell.angle_beta   90.00
_cell.angle_gamma   90.00
#
_symmetry.space_group_name_H-M   'P 1'
#
loop_
_entity.id
_entity.type
_entity.pdbx_description
1 polymer ?
#
loop_
_entity_poly.entity_id
_entity_poly.type
_entity_poly.pdbx_seq_one_letter_code
_entity_poly.pdbx_strand_id
1 'polypeptide(L)'
;MNILVTGGAGYIGSHTVRALAAAEGLTPVVFDNLSTGHAESVPEGVTLVKGDIHDIDFVAKTLETYKIDGVIHFAAYSLVGESMVDPAKYYTNNVEGTLHLLLGMQKAGVSKIVFSSTAAVYGEPEKTPIEEDFPHNPTNVYGRTKLVIEHMMRDFTNAYGLSYVALRYFNAAGAALDGTIGEDHNPESHLIPLILKTAQGVRDHIAIYGTDYPTPDGTCIRDYIHVVDLADAHILAMQYLLRGGESTYFNLGSENGFSVRDIIDTAKEVTGIDFKVTEEARRSGDPAVLIASSRKCKAVLGWHPTHSDTREIIASAWKWHKSHPYGYKK
;
A
#
# COMPACT_ATOMS: atom_id res chain seq x y z
N MET A 1 -7.42 18.42 13.22
CA MET A 1 -6.26 18.54 12.31
C MET A 1 -6.65 18.02 10.95
N ASN A 2 -6.31 18.77 9.89
CA ASN A 2 -6.68 18.42 8.53
C ASN A 2 -5.53 17.67 7.83
N ILE A 3 -5.82 16.52 7.27
CA ILE A 3 -4.84 15.63 6.65
C ILE A 3 -5.14 15.50 5.16
N LEU A 4 -4.21 15.92 4.31
CA LEU A 4 -4.32 15.66 2.87
C LEU A 4 -3.90 14.21 2.59
N VAL A 5 -4.75 13.47 1.88
CA VAL A 5 -4.46 12.11 1.44
C VAL A 5 -4.34 12.10 -0.08
N THR A 6 -3.10 12.10 -0.59
CA THR A 6 -2.86 11.99 -2.04
C THR A 6 -2.96 10.53 -2.47
N GLY A 7 -3.64 10.27 -3.57
CA GLY A 7 -4.02 8.91 -3.93
C GLY A 7 -5.12 8.34 -3.02
N GLY A 8 -5.90 9.23 -2.38
CA GLY A 8 -6.92 8.86 -1.40
C GLY A 8 -8.16 8.18 -1.98
N ALA A 9 -8.32 8.17 -3.30
CA ALA A 9 -9.36 7.42 -4.01
C ALA A 9 -8.87 6.05 -4.50
N GLY A 10 -7.60 5.68 -4.26
CA GLY A 10 -7.04 4.37 -4.54
C GLY A 10 -7.36 3.35 -3.44
N TYR A 11 -6.93 2.10 -3.61
CA TYR A 11 -7.23 0.99 -2.71
C TYR A 11 -6.84 1.28 -1.25
N ILE A 12 -5.55 1.45 -0.95
CA ILE A 12 -5.08 1.69 0.43
C ILE A 12 -5.50 3.09 0.91
N GLY A 13 -5.45 4.07 0.01
CA GLY A 13 -5.83 5.46 0.31
C GLY A 13 -7.27 5.58 0.80
N SER A 14 -8.24 4.95 0.15
CA SER A 14 -9.65 5.03 0.52
C SER A 14 -9.94 4.40 1.90
N HIS A 15 -9.28 3.29 2.23
CA HIS A 15 -9.39 2.68 3.56
C HIS A 15 -8.79 3.60 4.64
N THR A 16 -7.66 4.25 4.34
CA THR A 16 -7.03 5.23 5.25
C THR A 16 -7.92 6.48 5.41
N VAL A 17 -8.49 6.98 4.32
CA VAL A 17 -9.46 8.10 4.37
C VAL A 17 -10.65 7.78 5.25
N ARG A 18 -11.22 6.58 5.09
CA ARG A 18 -12.33 6.11 5.92
C ARG A 18 -11.96 6.04 7.40
N ALA A 19 -10.80 5.48 7.71
CA ALA A 19 -10.31 5.38 9.08
C ALA A 19 -10.01 6.76 9.68
N LEU A 20 -9.43 7.70 8.91
CA LEU A 20 -9.24 9.09 9.32
C LEU A 20 -10.57 9.80 9.61
N ALA A 21 -11.60 9.60 8.78
CA ALA A 21 -12.92 10.21 8.97
C ALA A 21 -13.62 9.70 10.24
N ALA A 22 -13.30 8.49 10.69
CA ALA A 22 -13.80 7.92 11.94
C ALA A 22 -12.94 8.29 13.16
N ALA A 23 -11.71 8.78 12.96
CA ALA A 23 -10.78 9.11 14.04
C ALA A 23 -11.09 10.50 14.63
N GLU A 24 -11.16 10.59 15.95
CA GLU A 24 -11.42 11.86 16.64
C GLU A 24 -10.31 12.89 16.36
N GLY A 25 -10.70 14.10 16.02
CA GLY A 25 -9.79 15.23 15.82
C GLY A 25 -9.00 15.22 14.51
N LEU A 26 -9.25 14.27 13.61
CA LEU A 26 -8.65 14.21 12.28
C LEU A 26 -9.72 14.39 11.20
N THR A 27 -9.42 15.20 10.19
CA THR A 27 -10.32 15.46 9.05
C THR A 27 -9.58 15.19 7.76
N PRO A 28 -9.92 14.15 6.99
CA PRO A 28 -9.28 13.87 5.71
C PRO A 28 -9.77 14.82 4.61
N VAL A 29 -8.84 15.19 3.73
CA VAL A 29 -9.10 15.81 2.42
C VAL A 29 -8.42 14.94 1.38
N VAL A 30 -9.18 14.39 0.44
CA VAL A 30 -8.64 13.55 -0.63
C VAL A 30 -8.12 14.42 -1.76
N PHE A 31 -6.91 14.13 -2.25
CA PHE A 31 -6.33 14.71 -3.45
C PHE A 31 -5.96 13.58 -4.42
N ASP A 32 -6.66 13.49 -5.53
CA ASP A 32 -6.51 12.38 -6.47
C ASP A 32 -6.80 12.84 -7.90
N ASN A 33 -6.03 12.35 -8.89
CA ASN A 33 -6.30 12.64 -10.30
C ASN A 33 -7.29 11.65 -10.93
N LEU A 34 -7.67 10.59 -10.18
CA LEU A 34 -8.59 9.52 -10.60
C LEU A 34 -8.09 8.73 -11.82
N SER A 35 -6.78 8.63 -12.00
CA SER A 35 -6.19 7.83 -13.10
C SER A 35 -6.34 6.32 -12.85
N THR A 36 -6.24 5.90 -11.60
CA THR A 36 -6.43 4.52 -11.13
C THR A 36 -7.35 4.43 -9.93
N GLY A 37 -7.61 5.55 -9.26
CA GLY A 37 -8.54 5.64 -8.14
C GLY A 37 -10.00 5.82 -8.59
N HIS A 38 -10.92 5.56 -7.66
CA HIS A 38 -12.36 5.59 -7.90
C HIS A 38 -13.02 6.62 -6.97
N ALA A 39 -13.72 7.59 -7.53
CA ALA A 39 -14.42 8.61 -6.72
C ALA A 39 -15.44 7.98 -5.76
N GLU A 40 -16.03 6.85 -6.16
CA GLU A 40 -16.99 6.06 -5.40
C GLU A 40 -16.40 5.41 -4.14
N SER A 41 -15.06 5.27 -4.07
CA SER A 41 -14.37 4.77 -2.87
C SER A 41 -14.23 5.79 -1.76
N VAL A 42 -14.45 7.09 -2.07
CA VAL A 42 -14.35 8.18 -1.10
C VAL A 42 -15.62 8.23 -0.26
N PRO A 43 -15.53 8.21 1.08
CA PRO A 43 -16.70 8.25 1.95
C PRO A 43 -17.53 9.52 1.74
N GLU A 44 -18.86 9.38 1.86
CA GLU A 44 -19.77 10.52 1.81
C GLU A 44 -19.41 11.59 2.86
N GLY A 45 -19.44 12.85 2.48
CA GLY A 45 -19.06 13.98 3.33
C GLY A 45 -17.55 14.27 3.40
N VAL A 46 -16.70 13.43 2.84
CA VAL A 46 -15.27 13.70 2.71
C VAL A 46 -15.00 14.52 1.44
N THR A 47 -14.22 15.58 1.58
CA THR A 47 -13.86 16.43 0.44
C THR A 47 -12.92 15.70 -0.51
N LEU A 48 -13.31 15.58 -1.78
CA LEU A 48 -12.47 15.11 -2.88
C LEU A 48 -12.03 16.30 -3.75
N VAL A 49 -10.74 16.56 -3.80
CA VAL A 49 -10.11 17.52 -4.70
C VAL A 49 -9.50 16.75 -5.87
N LYS A 50 -10.06 16.90 -7.07
CA LYS A 50 -9.49 16.31 -8.27
C LYS A 50 -8.30 17.15 -8.74
N GLY A 51 -7.10 16.59 -8.66
CA GLY A 51 -5.85 17.27 -9.01
C GLY A 51 -4.70 16.31 -9.22
N ASP A 52 -3.63 16.81 -9.83
CA ASP A 52 -2.41 16.06 -10.09
C ASP A 52 -1.26 16.58 -9.22
N ILE A 53 -0.49 15.67 -8.61
CA ILE A 53 0.65 16.01 -7.75
C ILE A 53 1.78 16.73 -8.51
N HIS A 54 1.78 16.68 -9.85
CA HIS A 54 2.73 17.41 -10.69
C HIS A 54 2.45 18.92 -10.76
N ASP A 55 1.24 19.36 -10.40
CA ASP A 55 0.89 20.78 -10.35
C ASP A 55 1.24 21.38 -8.97
N ILE A 56 2.48 21.87 -8.85
CA ILE A 56 3.03 22.43 -7.60
C ILE A 56 2.14 23.55 -7.05
N ASP A 57 1.63 24.43 -7.93
CA ASP A 57 0.83 25.59 -7.52
C ASP A 57 -0.55 25.16 -7.03
N PHE A 58 -1.16 24.20 -7.70
CA PHE A 58 -2.46 23.66 -7.28
C PHE A 58 -2.35 22.85 -5.98
N VAL A 59 -1.27 22.06 -5.81
CA VAL A 59 -0.96 21.38 -4.54
C VAL A 59 -0.83 22.40 -3.43
N ALA A 60 0.02 23.45 -3.58
CA ALA A 60 0.20 24.48 -2.56
C ALA A 60 -1.11 25.19 -2.20
N LYS A 61 -1.87 25.61 -3.22
CA LYS A 61 -3.19 26.22 -3.03
C LYS A 61 -4.17 25.32 -2.29
N THR A 62 -4.17 24.01 -2.58
CA THR A 62 -5.02 23.04 -1.88
C THR A 62 -4.64 22.94 -0.40
N LEU A 63 -3.34 22.82 -0.11
CA LEU A 63 -2.82 22.77 1.26
C LEU A 63 -3.22 24.00 2.07
N GLU A 64 -3.10 25.20 1.49
CA GLU A 64 -3.51 26.47 2.12
C GLU A 64 -5.03 26.57 2.30
N THR A 65 -5.81 26.24 1.25
CA THR A 65 -7.27 26.36 1.25
C THR A 65 -7.91 25.52 2.34
N TYR A 66 -7.43 24.29 2.49
CA TYR A 66 -7.96 23.35 3.49
C TYR A 66 -7.19 23.36 4.80
N LYS A 67 -6.22 24.28 4.98
CA LYS A 67 -5.40 24.43 6.21
C LYS A 67 -4.83 23.09 6.65
N ILE A 68 -4.11 22.43 5.75
CA ILE A 68 -3.57 21.08 5.95
C ILE A 68 -2.41 21.09 6.96
N ASP A 69 -2.49 20.22 7.98
CA ASP A 69 -1.47 20.02 9.02
C ASP A 69 -0.41 18.97 8.63
N GLY A 70 -0.77 18.03 7.76
CA GLY A 70 0.11 16.96 7.31
C GLY A 70 -0.43 16.21 6.08
N VAL A 71 0.44 15.48 5.41
CA VAL A 71 0.12 14.74 4.18
C VAL A 71 0.35 13.24 4.39
N ILE A 72 -0.59 12.40 3.94
CA ILE A 72 -0.38 10.96 3.75
C ILE A 72 -0.33 10.72 2.25
N HIS A 73 0.80 10.18 1.77
CA HIS A 73 1.09 10.11 0.34
C HIS A 73 1.04 8.67 -0.19
N PHE A 74 -0.04 8.36 -0.91
CA PHE A 74 -0.22 7.08 -1.61
C PHE A 74 -0.09 7.19 -3.13
N ALA A 75 -0.26 8.39 -3.71
CA ALA A 75 -0.28 8.58 -5.16
C ALA A 75 1.01 8.07 -5.83
N ALA A 76 0.94 6.88 -6.44
CA ALA A 76 2.05 6.24 -7.13
C ALA A 76 1.55 5.10 -8.01
N TYR A 77 2.26 4.79 -9.09
CA TYR A 77 2.13 3.50 -9.76
C TYR A 77 2.87 2.41 -8.98
N SER A 78 2.29 1.20 -8.89
CA SER A 78 2.77 0.12 -8.01
C SER A 78 2.97 -1.24 -8.70
N LEU A 79 2.72 -1.36 -10.00
CA LEU A 79 2.84 -2.62 -10.72
C LEU A 79 4.31 -2.93 -11.02
N VAL A 80 4.89 -3.87 -10.26
CA VAL A 80 6.31 -4.25 -10.36
C VAL A 80 6.67 -4.68 -11.79
N GLY A 81 5.87 -5.54 -12.43
CA GLY A 81 6.12 -6.01 -13.79
C GLY A 81 6.09 -4.87 -14.82
N GLU A 82 5.11 -3.97 -14.75
CA GLU A 82 5.03 -2.80 -15.63
C GLU A 82 6.25 -1.88 -15.44
N SER A 83 6.72 -1.70 -14.21
CA SER A 83 7.87 -0.85 -13.92
C SER A 83 9.15 -1.29 -14.64
N MET A 84 9.29 -2.58 -14.93
CA MET A 84 10.43 -3.14 -15.65
C MET A 84 10.33 -2.93 -17.18
N VAL A 85 9.11 -2.73 -17.68
CA VAL A 85 8.84 -2.55 -19.13
C VAL A 85 8.79 -1.06 -19.47
N ASP A 86 8.20 -0.24 -18.61
CA ASP A 86 8.10 1.22 -18.78
C ASP A 86 8.67 1.96 -17.56
N PRO A 87 9.99 1.99 -17.37
CA PRO A 87 10.60 2.69 -16.24
C PRO A 87 10.36 4.20 -16.27
N ALA A 88 10.24 4.82 -17.46
CA ALA A 88 10.02 6.26 -17.59
C ALA A 88 8.71 6.67 -16.89
N LYS A 89 7.62 5.94 -17.13
CA LYS A 89 6.33 6.15 -16.47
C LYS A 89 6.46 6.17 -14.93
N TYR A 90 7.27 5.26 -14.38
CA TYR A 90 7.46 5.13 -12.92
C TYR A 90 8.33 6.24 -12.34
N TYR A 91 9.43 6.62 -13.01
CA TYR A 91 10.25 7.73 -12.54
C TYR A 91 9.50 9.06 -12.65
N THR A 92 8.82 9.32 -13.74
CA THR A 92 8.02 10.54 -13.89
C THR A 92 6.93 10.61 -12.85
N ASN A 93 6.07 9.60 -12.76
CA ASN A 93 4.94 9.67 -11.84
C ASN A 93 5.36 9.61 -10.37
N ASN A 94 6.20 8.64 -10.01
CA ASN A 94 6.50 8.41 -8.60
C ASN A 94 7.56 9.38 -8.07
N VAL A 95 8.69 9.56 -8.77
CA VAL A 95 9.81 10.37 -8.27
C VAL A 95 9.56 11.85 -8.55
N GLU A 96 9.32 12.23 -9.80
CA GLU A 96 9.08 13.63 -10.18
C GLU A 96 7.78 14.14 -9.52
N GLY A 97 6.69 13.37 -9.59
CA GLY A 97 5.43 13.73 -8.94
C GLY A 97 5.58 13.93 -7.43
N THR A 98 6.34 13.08 -6.72
CA THR A 98 6.61 13.27 -5.29
C THR A 98 7.50 14.49 -5.05
N LEU A 99 8.50 14.75 -5.90
CA LEU A 99 9.30 15.99 -5.80
C LEU A 99 8.40 17.22 -5.90
N HIS A 100 7.47 17.26 -6.86
CA HIS A 100 6.54 18.37 -7.02
C HIS A 100 5.59 18.51 -5.82
N LEU A 101 5.11 17.40 -5.26
CA LEU A 101 4.34 17.41 -4.01
C LEU A 101 5.14 18.05 -2.86
N LEU A 102 6.41 17.66 -2.67
CA LEU A 102 7.29 18.21 -1.64
C LEU A 102 7.54 19.72 -1.84
N LEU A 103 7.71 20.16 -3.09
CA LEU A 103 7.85 21.59 -3.42
C LEU A 103 6.56 22.36 -3.13
N GLY A 104 5.39 21.80 -3.44
CA GLY A 104 4.09 22.36 -3.07
C GLY A 104 3.88 22.46 -1.55
N MET A 105 4.29 21.42 -0.82
CA MET A 105 4.28 21.40 0.65
C MET A 105 5.19 22.49 1.22
N GLN A 106 6.42 22.62 0.71
CA GLN A 106 7.35 23.66 1.12
C GLN A 106 6.78 25.05 0.88
N LYS A 107 6.18 25.29 -0.29
CA LYS A 107 5.54 26.57 -0.64
C LYS A 107 4.39 26.94 0.32
N ALA A 108 3.60 25.96 0.72
CA ALA A 108 2.47 26.13 1.65
C ALA A 108 2.87 26.10 3.14
N GLY A 109 4.14 25.84 3.47
CA GLY A 109 4.62 25.72 4.85
C GLY A 109 4.16 24.45 5.58
N VAL A 110 3.76 23.40 4.85
CA VAL A 110 3.38 22.09 5.40
C VAL A 110 4.63 21.19 5.44
N SER A 111 5.03 20.74 6.64
CA SER A 111 6.30 20.06 6.87
C SER A 111 6.18 18.60 7.39
N LYS A 112 5.00 18.00 7.36
CA LYS A 112 4.81 16.63 7.87
C LYS A 112 4.25 15.72 6.78
N ILE A 113 4.90 14.57 6.56
CA ILE A 113 4.44 13.59 5.55
C ILE A 113 4.62 12.16 6.03
N VAL A 114 3.57 11.35 5.88
CA VAL A 114 3.65 9.88 5.95
C VAL A 114 3.67 9.36 4.53
N PHE A 115 4.68 8.59 4.20
CA PHE A 115 4.90 8.05 2.86
C PHE A 115 4.62 6.55 2.81
N SER A 116 3.74 6.16 1.91
CA SER A 116 3.52 4.77 1.53
C SER A 116 4.72 4.27 0.73
N SER A 117 5.72 3.69 1.42
CA SER A 117 6.89 3.07 0.82
C SER A 117 6.63 1.57 0.54
N THR A 118 7.67 0.79 0.41
CA THR A 118 7.56 -0.64 0.11
C THR A 118 8.72 -1.42 0.71
N ALA A 119 8.49 -2.65 1.11
CA ALA A 119 9.56 -3.58 1.45
C ALA A 119 10.38 -4.06 0.21
N ALA A 120 9.93 -3.76 -1.01
CA ALA A 120 10.71 -4.00 -2.23
C ALA A 120 12.03 -3.20 -2.29
N VAL A 121 12.24 -2.20 -1.42
CA VAL A 121 13.51 -1.48 -1.27
C VAL A 121 14.65 -2.39 -0.81
N TYR A 122 14.34 -3.49 -0.11
CA TYR A 122 15.34 -4.45 0.36
C TYR A 122 15.84 -5.42 -0.72
N GLY A 123 15.04 -5.64 -1.78
CA GLY A 123 15.36 -6.61 -2.83
C GLY A 123 15.25 -8.05 -2.32
N GLU A 124 16.31 -8.82 -2.50
CA GLU A 124 16.43 -10.21 -2.03
C GLU A 124 17.22 -10.25 -0.71
N PRO A 125 16.56 -10.35 0.43
CA PRO A 125 17.22 -10.34 1.73
C PRO A 125 17.92 -11.68 1.99
N GLU A 126 19.11 -11.63 2.62
CA GLU A 126 19.83 -12.83 3.05
C GLU A 126 19.17 -13.55 4.23
N LYS A 127 18.36 -12.83 4.99
CA LYS A 127 17.69 -13.31 6.22
C LYS A 127 16.26 -12.77 6.31
N THR A 128 15.42 -13.50 7.00
CA THR A 128 14.06 -13.09 7.37
C THR A 128 13.80 -13.42 8.85
N PRO A 129 12.95 -12.65 9.55
CA PRO A 129 12.23 -11.48 9.07
C PRO A 129 13.16 -10.27 8.83
N ILE A 130 12.80 -9.42 7.84
CA ILE A 130 13.57 -8.25 7.43
C ILE A 130 13.42 -7.14 8.46
N GLU A 131 14.53 -6.59 8.93
CA GLU A 131 14.58 -5.44 9.83
C GLU A 131 14.91 -4.15 9.07
N GLU A 132 14.65 -2.98 9.67
CA GLU A 132 14.79 -1.68 9.00
C GLU A 132 16.23 -1.30 8.66
N ASP A 133 17.22 -1.89 9.31
CA ASP A 133 18.66 -1.67 9.10
C ASP A 133 19.28 -2.58 8.01
N PHE A 134 18.48 -3.47 7.41
CA PHE A 134 18.98 -4.34 6.34
C PHE A 134 19.36 -3.52 5.10
N PRO A 135 20.36 -3.99 4.33
CA PRO A 135 20.80 -3.33 3.11
C PRO A 135 19.64 -3.09 2.12
N HIS A 136 19.67 -1.94 1.48
CA HIS A 136 18.71 -1.61 0.43
C HIS A 136 19.29 -1.95 -0.93
N ASN A 137 18.71 -2.92 -1.62
CA ASN A 137 19.15 -3.36 -2.95
C ASN A 137 17.94 -3.76 -3.82
N PRO A 138 17.07 -2.80 -4.20
CA PRO A 138 15.86 -3.10 -4.94
C PRO A 138 16.16 -3.76 -6.29
N THR A 139 15.50 -4.89 -6.57
CA THR A 139 15.67 -5.67 -7.80
C THR A 139 14.81 -5.17 -8.96
N ASN A 140 13.88 -4.26 -8.72
CA ASN A 140 12.96 -3.73 -9.72
C ASN A 140 12.88 -2.20 -9.69
N VAL A 141 12.35 -1.62 -10.77
CA VAL A 141 12.25 -0.16 -10.93
C VAL A 141 11.29 0.45 -9.91
N TYR A 142 10.16 -0.18 -9.64
CA TYR A 142 9.22 0.28 -8.62
C TYR A 142 9.91 0.45 -7.25
N GLY A 143 10.60 -0.58 -6.76
CA GLY A 143 11.35 -0.51 -5.50
C GLY A 143 12.43 0.57 -5.52
N ARG A 144 13.13 0.75 -6.67
CA ARG A 144 14.10 1.84 -6.82
C ARG A 144 13.47 3.22 -6.73
N THR A 145 12.32 3.44 -7.37
CA THR A 145 11.62 4.74 -7.26
C THR A 145 11.23 5.06 -5.82
N LYS A 146 10.73 4.07 -5.07
CA LYS A 146 10.39 4.26 -3.66
C LYS A 146 11.62 4.58 -2.81
N LEU A 147 12.74 3.89 -3.02
CA LEU A 147 14.00 4.17 -2.32
C LEU A 147 14.54 5.58 -2.64
N VAL A 148 14.47 6.02 -3.90
CA VAL A 148 14.87 7.39 -4.29
C VAL A 148 14.01 8.42 -3.55
N ILE A 149 12.71 8.18 -3.41
CA ILE A 149 11.80 9.07 -2.67
C ILE A 149 12.19 9.13 -1.18
N GLU A 150 12.52 8.00 -0.55
CA GLU A 150 13.00 8.00 0.84
C GLU A 150 14.29 8.86 0.99
N HIS A 151 15.21 8.78 0.04
CA HIS A 151 16.40 9.62 0.03
C HIS A 151 16.05 11.10 -0.15
N MET A 152 15.14 11.45 -1.07
CA MET A 152 14.67 12.83 -1.23
C MET A 152 14.07 13.37 0.07
N MET A 153 13.21 12.61 0.76
CA MET A 153 12.61 13.03 2.03
C MET A 153 13.67 13.30 3.10
N ARG A 154 14.69 12.45 3.19
CA ARG A 154 15.83 12.68 4.11
C ARG A 154 16.57 13.97 3.78
N ASP A 155 16.82 14.24 2.49
CA ASP A 155 17.49 15.45 2.05
C ASP A 155 16.64 16.70 2.33
N PHE A 156 15.31 16.62 2.13
CA PHE A 156 14.36 17.68 2.49
C PHE A 156 14.28 17.89 4.02
N THR A 157 14.43 16.82 4.82
CA THR A 157 14.53 16.93 6.28
C THR A 157 15.74 17.78 6.66
N ASN A 158 16.91 17.46 6.09
CA ASN A 158 18.16 18.15 6.41
C ASN A 158 18.18 19.60 5.93
N ALA A 159 17.60 19.89 4.77
CA ALA A 159 17.66 21.20 4.14
C ALA A 159 16.50 22.12 4.57
N TYR A 160 15.31 21.60 4.77
CA TYR A 160 14.08 22.36 4.90
C TYR A 160 13.23 22.00 6.12
N GLY A 161 13.69 21.09 6.98
CA GLY A 161 12.99 20.73 8.20
C GLY A 161 11.72 19.88 7.97
N LEU A 162 11.65 19.13 6.86
CA LEU A 162 10.59 18.15 6.64
C LEU A 162 10.66 17.07 7.71
N SER A 163 9.52 16.70 8.29
CA SER A 163 9.40 15.52 9.16
C SER A 163 8.64 14.43 8.41
N TYR A 164 9.21 13.22 8.32
CA TYR A 164 8.58 12.14 7.58
C TYR A 164 8.59 10.81 8.32
N VAL A 165 7.59 9.98 8.02
CA VAL A 165 7.61 8.54 8.29
C VAL A 165 7.38 7.81 6.97
N ALA A 166 8.30 6.90 6.62
CA ALA A 166 8.10 5.97 5.50
C ALA A 166 7.67 4.60 6.03
N LEU A 167 6.54 4.09 5.56
CA LEU A 167 6.01 2.79 5.93
C LEU A 167 6.32 1.77 4.84
N ARG A 168 7.12 0.74 5.17
CA ARG A 168 7.55 -0.30 4.24
C ARG A 168 6.77 -1.58 4.49
N TYR A 169 6.00 -2.03 3.52
CA TYR A 169 5.20 -3.24 3.58
C TYR A 169 5.24 -4.00 2.25
N PHE A 170 4.84 -5.28 2.28
CA PHE A 170 4.78 -6.11 1.09
C PHE A 170 3.39 -6.08 0.46
N ASN A 171 2.47 -6.93 0.92
CA ASN A 171 1.19 -7.13 0.28
C ASN A 171 0.06 -6.60 1.17
N ALA A 172 -0.51 -5.47 0.78
CA ALA A 172 -1.80 -5.05 1.31
C ALA A 172 -2.88 -5.97 0.73
N ALA A 173 -3.81 -6.43 1.56
CA ALA A 173 -4.84 -7.36 1.14
C ALA A 173 -6.12 -7.18 1.96
N GLY A 174 -7.22 -7.77 1.50
CA GLY A 174 -8.52 -7.64 2.17
C GLY A 174 -9.36 -6.49 1.63
N ALA A 175 -10.44 -6.19 2.33
CA ALA A 175 -11.37 -5.12 2.02
C ALA A 175 -11.98 -4.58 3.31
N ALA A 176 -12.74 -3.49 3.24
CA ALA A 176 -13.51 -3.04 4.41
C ALA A 176 -14.37 -4.18 4.96
N LEU A 177 -14.39 -4.33 6.28
CA LEU A 177 -15.09 -5.45 6.94
C LEU A 177 -16.59 -5.50 6.65
N ASP A 178 -17.19 -4.34 6.35
CA ASP A 178 -18.58 -4.25 5.90
C ASP A 178 -18.77 -4.54 4.40
N GLY A 179 -17.69 -4.64 3.61
CA GLY A 179 -17.70 -4.92 2.17
C GLY A 179 -18.09 -3.72 1.30
N THR A 180 -17.99 -2.49 1.80
CA THR A 180 -18.39 -1.27 1.05
C THR A 180 -17.31 -0.74 0.13
N ILE A 181 -16.03 -0.93 0.48
CA ILE A 181 -14.87 -0.56 -0.34
C ILE A 181 -13.85 -1.71 -0.36
N GLY A 182 -13.13 -1.85 -1.47
CA GLY A 182 -12.15 -2.93 -1.65
C GLY A 182 -11.20 -2.64 -2.80
N GLU A 183 -10.44 -3.65 -3.20
CA GLU A 183 -9.43 -3.56 -4.23
C GLU A 183 -10.04 -3.69 -5.63
N ASP A 184 -9.81 -2.69 -6.47
CA ASP A 184 -10.25 -2.67 -7.87
C ASP A 184 -9.17 -2.04 -8.76
N HIS A 185 -8.26 -2.87 -9.25
CA HIS A 185 -7.19 -2.48 -10.17
C HIS A 185 -7.47 -2.95 -11.60
N ASN A 186 -7.05 -2.16 -12.56
CA ASN A 186 -7.09 -2.53 -13.98
C ASN A 186 -5.77 -2.13 -14.69
N PRO A 187 -4.91 -3.09 -15.08
CA PRO A 187 -5.07 -4.54 -14.88
C PRO A 187 -4.86 -4.98 -13.43
N GLU A 188 -5.50 -6.07 -13.01
CA GLU A 188 -5.26 -6.68 -11.71
C GLU A 188 -4.08 -7.65 -11.78
N SER A 189 -3.19 -7.58 -10.80
CA SER A 189 -1.99 -8.44 -10.73
C SER A 189 -1.74 -9.08 -9.36
N HIS A 190 -2.51 -8.70 -8.34
CA HIS A 190 -2.33 -9.21 -6.99
C HIS A 190 -2.97 -10.59 -6.81
N LEU A 191 -2.32 -11.44 -6.00
CA LEU A 191 -2.68 -12.85 -5.89
C LEU A 191 -4.12 -13.06 -5.40
N ILE A 192 -4.51 -12.43 -4.29
CA ILE A 192 -5.83 -12.64 -3.67
C ILE A 192 -6.97 -12.21 -4.60
N PRO A 193 -7.00 -11.01 -5.20
CA PRO A 193 -8.01 -10.65 -6.19
C PRO A 193 -8.06 -11.61 -7.38
N LEU A 194 -6.89 -12.06 -7.90
CA LEU A 194 -6.86 -13.02 -9.01
C LEU A 194 -7.46 -14.38 -8.63
N ILE A 195 -7.20 -14.87 -7.41
CA ILE A 195 -7.83 -16.09 -6.87
C ILE A 195 -9.34 -15.90 -6.80
N LEU A 196 -9.81 -14.78 -6.25
CA LEU A 196 -11.24 -14.50 -6.08
C LEU A 196 -11.97 -14.34 -7.42
N LYS A 197 -11.34 -13.70 -8.42
CA LYS A 197 -11.84 -13.66 -9.81
C LYS A 197 -11.92 -15.06 -10.43
N THR A 198 -10.99 -15.96 -10.06
CA THR A 198 -11.06 -17.38 -10.48
C THR A 198 -12.24 -18.09 -9.81
N ALA A 199 -12.43 -17.89 -8.51
CA ALA A 199 -13.58 -18.43 -7.78
C ALA A 199 -14.93 -17.92 -8.33
N GLN A 200 -14.98 -16.67 -8.83
CA GLN A 200 -16.17 -16.13 -9.51
C GLN A 200 -16.40 -16.65 -10.94
N GLY A 201 -15.45 -17.45 -11.48
CA GLY A 201 -15.51 -17.90 -12.87
C GLY A 201 -15.15 -16.85 -13.93
N VAL A 202 -14.64 -15.70 -13.51
CA VAL A 202 -14.15 -14.62 -14.41
C VAL A 202 -12.83 -15.01 -15.06
N ARG A 203 -12.05 -15.88 -14.37
CA ARG A 203 -10.79 -16.46 -14.86
C ARG A 203 -10.90 -17.97 -14.86
N ASP A 204 -10.27 -18.61 -15.85
CA ASP A 204 -10.32 -20.06 -16.01
C ASP A 204 -9.54 -20.81 -14.91
N HIS A 205 -8.43 -20.24 -14.43
CA HIS A 205 -7.55 -20.86 -13.42
C HIS A 205 -6.69 -19.82 -12.73
N ILE A 206 -6.12 -20.21 -11.59
CA ILE A 206 -5.00 -19.52 -10.92
C ILE A 206 -3.73 -20.36 -11.08
N ALA A 207 -2.59 -19.70 -11.37
CA ALA A 207 -1.30 -20.34 -11.50
C ALA A 207 -0.42 -20.18 -10.25
N ILE A 208 0.18 -21.27 -9.79
CA ILE A 208 1.29 -21.27 -8.81
C ILE A 208 2.59 -21.22 -9.61
N TYR A 209 3.40 -20.18 -9.43
CA TYR A 209 4.68 -20.02 -10.12
C TYR A 209 5.83 -20.55 -9.27
N GLY A 210 6.24 -21.78 -9.56
CA GLY A 210 7.28 -22.53 -8.84
C GLY A 210 6.73 -23.31 -7.63
N THR A 211 7.07 -24.60 -7.62
CA THR A 211 6.70 -25.56 -6.57
C THR A 211 7.93 -26.26 -5.98
N ASP A 212 9.12 -25.71 -6.26
CA ASP A 212 10.41 -26.27 -5.89
C ASP A 212 11.28 -25.29 -5.06
N TYR A 213 10.66 -24.26 -4.47
CA TYR A 213 11.33 -23.36 -3.54
C TYR A 213 11.74 -24.09 -2.25
N PRO A 214 12.81 -23.63 -1.55
CA PRO A 214 13.22 -24.20 -0.25
C PRO A 214 12.28 -23.71 0.88
N THR A 215 11.02 -24.03 0.76
CA THR A 215 9.93 -23.73 1.68
C THR A 215 9.16 -25.00 2.03
N PRO A 216 8.36 -25.05 3.10
CA PRO A 216 7.71 -26.28 3.55
C PRO A 216 6.85 -26.99 2.50
N ASP A 217 6.14 -26.22 1.65
CA ASP A 217 5.25 -26.74 0.60
C ASP A 217 5.79 -26.52 -0.84
N GLY A 218 7.01 -26.00 -0.95
CA GLY A 218 7.68 -25.70 -2.22
C GLY A 218 7.23 -24.41 -2.89
N THR A 219 6.26 -23.66 -2.35
CA THR A 219 5.78 -22.40 -2.94
C THR A 219 6.34 -21.17 -2.20
N CYS A 220 6.33 -19.99 -2.85
CA CYS A 220 6.83 -18.76 -2.22
C CYS A 220 6.04 -18.40 -0.97
N ILE A 221 6.74 -17.89 0.05
CA ILE A 221 6.13 -17.33 1.27
C ILE A 221 6.15 -15.81 1.17
N ARG A 222 5.00 -15.18 1.45
CA ARG A 222 4.81 -13.74 1.42
C ARG A 222 4.14 -13.26 2.70
N ASP A 223 4.40 -12.01 3.03
CA ASP A 223 3.76 -11.31 4.13
C ASP A 223 2.54 -10.55 3.61
N TYR A 224 1.40 -10.75 4.26
CA TYR A 224 0.13 -10.07 3.94
C TYR A 224 -0.34 -9.28 5.15
N ILE A 225 -0.77 -8.06 4.91
CA ILE A 225 -1.34 -7.18 5.93
C ILE A 225 -2.74 -6.80 5.49
N HIS A 226 -3.71 -6.93 6.40
CA HIS A 226 -5.04 -6.46 6.13
C HIS A 226 -5.03 -4.94 5.90
N VAL A 227 -5.71 -4.48 4.86
CA VAL A 227 -5.71 -3.06 4.47
C VAL A 227 -6.24 -2.14 5.57
N VAL A 228 -7.10 -2.64 6.48
CA VAL A 228 -7.56 -1.90 7.67
C VAL A 228 -6.43 -1.71 8.68
N ASP A 229 -5.67 -2.76 9.00
CA ASP A 229 -4.50 -2.66 9.89
C ASP A 229 -3.42 -1.73 9.30
N LEU A 230 -3.31 -1.73 7.96
CA LEU A 230 -2.40 -0.83 7.25
C LEU A 230 -2.85 0.62 7.34
N ALA A 231 -4.16 0.89 7.23
CA ALA A 231 -4.72 2.22 7.44
C ALA A 231 -4.43 2.75 8.84
N ASP A 232 -4.58 1.90 9.88
CA ASP A 232 -4.28 2.26 11.26
C ASP A 232 -2.79 2.61 11.44
N ALA A 233 -1.87 1.88 10.79
CA ALA A 233 -0.44 2.21 10.82
C ALA A 233 -0.16 3.62 10.26
N HIS A 234 -0.82 4.02 9.17
CA HIS A 234 -0.67 5.35 8.58
C HIS A 234 -1.20 6.45 9.50
N ILE A 235 -2.31 6.20 10.20
CA ILE A 235 -2.86 7.15 11.18
C ILE A 235 -1.92 7.30 12.37
N LEU A 236 -1.44 6.21 12.94
CA LEU A 236 -0.50 6.23 14.06
C LEU A 236 0.80 6.95 13.68
N ALA A 237 1.32 6.72 12.46
CA ALA A 237 2.49 7.42 11.94
C ALA A 237 2.25 8.92 11.78
N MET A 238 1.08 9.34 11.28
CA MET A 238 0.73 10.76 11.20
C MET A 238 0.60 11.38 12.59
N GLN A 239 -0.07 10.73 13.52
CA GLN A 239 -0.19 11.19 14.90
C GLN A 239 1.17 11.30 15.60
N TYR A 240 2.09 10.37 15.31
CA TYR A 240 3.46 10.43 15.81
C TYR A 240 4.18 11.70 15.32
N LEU A 241 4.10 12.02 14.03
CA LEU A 241 4.68 13.25 13.48
C LEU A 241 4.01 14.52 14.03
N LEU A 242 2.67 14.51 14.19
CA LEU A 242 1.94 15.66 14.74
C LEU A 242 2.32 15.96 16.20
N ARG A 243 2.78 14.95 16.95
CA ARG A 243 3.32 15.10 18.32
C ARG A 243 4.81 15.43 18.36
N GLY A 244 5.46 15.69 17.21
CA GLY A 244 6.87 16.05 17.13
C GLY A 244 7.82 14.86 17.05
N GLY A 245 7.34 13.70 16.61
CA GLY A 245 8.17 12.52 16.37
C GLY A 245 9.23 12.75 15.30
N GLU A 246 10.38 12.09 15.44
CA GLU A 246 11.52 12.20 14.52
C GLU A 246 11.27 11.50 13.19
N SER A 247 11.91 12.00 12.12
CA SER A 247 11.86 11.36 10.80
C SER A 247 12.45 9.95 10.86
N THR A 248 11.70 8.98 10.32
CA THR A 248 12.10 7.57 10.37
C THR A 248 11.35 6.73 9.34
N TYR A 249 11.66 5.43 9.30
CA TYR A 249 10.92 4.42 8.57
C TYR A 249 10.57 3.24 9.47
N PHE A 250 9.44 2.59 9.17
CA PHE A 250 8.97 1.39 9.86
C PHE A 250 8.60 0.32 8.85
N ASN A 251 9.02 -0.90 9.14
CA ASN A 251 8.49 -2.07 8.47
C ASN A 251 7.14 -2.45 9.06
N LEU A 252 6.22 -2.83 8.18
CA LEU A 252 4.92 -3.37 8.56
C LEU A 252 4.82 -4.79 8.02
N GLY A 253 4.62 -5.75 8.92
CA GLY A 253 4.50 -7.17 8.60
C GLY A 253 3.65 -7.89 9.62
N SER A 254 3.03 -8.98 9.20
CA SER A 254 2.35 -9.92 10.08
C SER A 254 3.32 -10.78 10.89
N GLU A 255 4.60 -10.83 10.47
CA GLU A 255 5.70 -11.66 11.01
C GLU A 255 5.49 -13.18 10.82
N ASN A 256 4.36 -13.61 10.28
CA ASN A 256 4.04 -15.04 10.11
C ASN A 256 4.39 -15.54 8.71
N GLY A 257 4.09 -14.77 7.67
CA GLY A 257 4.21 -15.19 6.27
C GLY A 257 3.24 -16.33 5.91
N PHE A 258 2.78 -16.32 4.67
CA PHE A 258 1.89 -17.37 4.15
C PHE A 258 2.38 -17.81 2.78
N SER A 259 2.33 -19.10 2.51
CA SER A 259 2.68 -19.64 1.21
C SER A 259 1.59 -19.33 0.18
N VAL A 260 1.94 -19.37 -1.09
CA VAL A 260 0.94 -19.22 -2.16
C VAL A 260 -0.12 -20.31 -2.06
N ARG A 261 0.27 -21.53 -1.67
CA ARG A 261 -0.64 -22.67 -1.50
C ARG A 261 -1.58 -22.43 -0.30
N ASP A 262 -1.07 -21.95 0.83
CA ASP A 262 -1.90 -21.59 1.99
C ASP A 262 -3.00 -20.59 1.61
N ILE A 263 -2.66 -19.55 0.83
CA ILE A 263 -3.62 -18.55 0.37
C ILE A 263 -4.69 -19.17 -0.53
N ILE A 264 -4.31 -20.05 -1.45
CA ILE A 264 -5.24 -20.73 -2.36
C ILE A 264 -6.18 -21.66 -1.59
N ASP A 265 -5.64 -22.46 -0.68
CA ASP A 265 -6.42 -23.44 0.10
C ASP A 265 -7.39 -22.70 1.05
N THR A 266 -6.94 -21.65 1.72
CA THR A 266 -7.80 -20.80 2.54
C THR A 266 -8.89 -20.13 1.68
N ALA A 267 -8.59 -19.72 0.45
CA ALA A 267 -9.59 -19.12 -0.43
C ALA A 267 -10.66 -20.15 -0.85
N LYS A 268 -10.29 -21.41 -1.13
CA LYS A 268 -11.25 -22.48 -1.38
C LYS A 268 -12.17 -22.73 -0.20
N GLU A 269 -11.60 -22.76 1.02
CA GLU A 269 -12.39 -22.92 2.25
C GLU A 269 -13.37 -21.75 2.48
N VAL A 270 -12.89 -20.50 2.37
CA VAL A 270 -13.69 -19.30 2.62
C VAL A 270 -14.79 -19.11 1.57
N THR A 271 -14.48 -19.37 0.31
CA THR A 271 -15.46 -19.20 -0.78
C THR A 271 -16.43 -20.36 -0.88
N GLY A 272 -16.02 -21.57 -0.43
CA GLY A 272 -16.73 -22.82 -0.65
C GLY A 272 -16.70 -23.31 -2.10
N ILE A 273 -15.79 -22.77 -2.93
CA ILE A 273 -15.68 -23.03 -4.36
C ILE A 273 -14.36 -23.73 -4.66
N ASP A 274 -14.43 -24.90 -5.29
CA ASP A 274 -13.25 -25.57 -5.82
C ASP A 274 -12.98 -25.08 -7.25
N PHE A 275 -11.96 -24.25 -7.40
CA PHE A 275 -11.54 -23.69 -8.67
C PHE A 275 -10.24 -24.31 -9.16
N LYS A 276 -9.97 -24.22 -10.46
CA LYS A 276 -8.82 -24.80 -11.10
C LYS A 276 -7.52 -24.09 -10.71
N VAL A 277 -6.52 -24.86 -10.31
CA VAL A 277 -5.15 -24.42 -10.02
C VAL A 277 -4.20 -25.11 -11.00
N THR A 278 -3.24 -24.35 -11.54
CA THR A 278 -2.14 -24.89 -12.38
C THR A 278 -0.80 -24.60 -11.73
N GLU A 279 0.18 -25.39 -12.07
CA GLU A 279 1.56 -25.21 -11.63
C GLU A 279 2.42 -24.80 -12.84
N GLU A 280 3.17 -23.72 -12.68
CA GLU A 280 3.99 -23.11 -13.72
C GLU A 280 5.46 -23.00 -13.24
N ALA A 281 6.39 -22.78 -14.16
CA ALA A 281 7.78 -22.51 -13.81
C ALA A 281 7.93 -21.26 -12.94
N ARG A 282 9.00 -21.20 -12.13
CA ARG A 282 9.32 -20.00 -11.32
C ARG A 282 9.37 -18.75 -12.17
N ARG A 283 8.90 -17.64 -11.63
CA ARG A 283 9.18 -16.32 -12.16
C ARG A 283 10.65 -15.96 -11.87
N SER A 284 11.31 -15.37 -12.84
CA SER A 284 12.68 -14.88 -12.64
C SER A 284 12.73 -13.81 -11.58
N GLY A 285 13.65 -13.92 -10.62
CA GLY A 285 13.85 -12.94 -9.55
C GLY A 285 12.81 -12.96 -8.43
N ASP A 286 12.03 -14.05 -8.31
CA ASP A 286 11.04 -14.19 -7.22
C ASP A 286 11.70 -14.84 -6.00
N PRO A 287 11.91 -14.13 -4.86
CA PRO A 287 12.51 -14.70 -3.66
C PRO A 287 11.63 -15.78 -3.03
N ALA A 288 12.27 -16.79 -2.39
CA ALA A 288 11.54 -17.85 -1.72
C ALA A 288 10.69 -17.34 -0.55
N VAL A 289 11.23 -16.42 0.27
CA VAL A 289 10.58 -15.93 1.49
C VAL A 289 10.75 -14.41 1.61
N LEU A 290 9.64 -13.69 1.79
CA LEU A 290 9.63 -12.26 2.08
C LEU A 290 8.70 -12.00 3.25
N ILE A 291 9.29 -11.75 4.43
CA ILE A 291 8.59 -11.48 5.70
C ILE A 291 9.26 -10.28 6.36
N ALA A 292 8.49 -9.29 6.79
CA ALA A 292 9.00 -8.11 7.49
C ALA A 292 8.83 -8.21 9.00
N SER A 293 9.82 -7.72 9.75
CA SER A 293 9.70 -7.52 11.19
C SER A 293 8.98 -6.21 11.47
N SER A 294 7.93 -6.24 12.26
CA SER A 294 7.20 -5.05 12.72
C SER A 294 7.58 -4.61 14.14
N ARG A 295 8.64 -5.16 14.71
CA ARG A 295 9.06 -4.89 16.10
C ARG A 295 9.26 -3.40 16.39
N LYS A 296 9.93 -2.67 15.50
CA LYS A 296 10.15 -1.23 15.66
C LYS A 296 8.84 -0.45 15.61
N CYS A 297 7.95 -0.77 14.67
CA CYS A 297 6.64 -0.15 14.57
C CYS A 297 5.79 -0.39 15.83
N LYS A 298 5.75 -1.62 16.31
CA LYS A 298 5.06 -1.98 17.55
C LYS A 298 5.60 -1.20 18.76
N ALA A 299 6.92 -1.13 18.90
CA ALA A 299 7.56 -0.46 20.03
C ALA A 299 7.37 1.07 20.03
N VAL A 300 7.44 1.73 18.86
CA VAL A 300 7.43 3.19 18.75
C VAL A 300 6.03 3.75 18.54
N LEU A 301 5.24 3.14 17.64
CA LEU A 301 3.89 3.62 17.31
C LEU A 301 2.79 2.92 18.14
N GLY A 302 3.09 1.81 18.80
CA GLY A 302 2.08 0.98 19.45
C GLY A 302 1.16 0.26 18.44
N TRP A 303 1.61 0.07 17.20
CA TRP A 303 0.82 -0.58 16.17
C TRP A 303 0.74 -2.08 16.39
N HIS A 304 -0.48 -2.60 16.43
CA HIS A 304 -0.76 -4.04 16.57
C HIS A 304 -1.80 -4.43 15.53
N PRO A 305 -1.43 -5.20 14.48
CA PRO A 305 -2.40 -5.69 13.51
C PRO A 305 -3.39 -6.64 14.18
N THR A 306 -4.68 -6.43 13.96
CA THR A 306 -5.76 -7.21 14.56
C THR A 306 -6.57 -8.00 13.54
N HIS A 307 -6.42 -7.70 12.25
CA HIS A 307 -7.18 -8.29 11.15
C HIS A 307 -6.31 -9.08 10.16
N SER A 308 -5.00 -9.24 10.43
CA SER A 308 -4.05 -9.86 9.48
C SER A 308 -4.04 -11.40 9.56
N ASP A 309 -5.11 -12.03 10.02
CA ASP A 309 -5.37 -13.45 9.81
C ASP A 309 -5.79 -13.70 8.35
N THR A 310 -5.23 -14.74 7.72
CA THR A 310 -5.44 -15.03 6.29
C THR A 310 -6.90 -15.26 5.94
N ARG A 311 -7.63 -15.95 6.82
CA ARG A 311 -9.05 -16.24 6.64
C ARG A 311 -9.87 -14.95 6.67
N GLU A 312 -9.56 -14.02 7.58
CA GLU A 312 -10.23 -12.74 7.69
C GLU A 312 -9.93 -11.84 6.48
N ILE A 313 -8.65 -11.79 6.06
CA ILE A 313 -8.22 -11.08 4.84
C ILE A 313 -9.04 -11.57 3.63
N ILE A 314 -9.08 -12.87 3.40
CA ILE A 314 -9.76 -13.46 2.25
C ILE A 314 -11.28 -13.29 2.37
N ALA A 315 -11.84 -13.43 3.57
CA ALA A 315 -13.28 -13.29 3.79
C ALA A 315 -13.77 -11.86 3.51
N SER A 316 -13.02 -10.84 3.97
CA SER A 316 -13.35 -9.43 3.70
C SER A 316 -13.25 -9.12 2.19
N ALA A 317 -12.17 -9.56 1.53
CA ALA A 317 -12.00 -9.41 0.09
C ALA A 317 -13.12 -10.14 -0.69
N TRP A 318 -13.47 -11.37 -0.29
CA TRP A 318 -14.54 -12.12 -0.93
C TRP A 318 -15.90 -11.43 -0.78
N LYS A 319 -16.19 -10.87 0.39
CA LYS A 319 -17.41 -10.10 0.62
C LYS A 319 -17.54 -8.92 -0.35
N TRP A 320 -16.43 -8.17 -0.55
CA TRP A 320 -16.35 -7.09 -1.52
C TRP A 320 -16.56 -7.59 -2.95
N HIS A 321 -15.78 -8.56 -3.41
CA HIS A 321 -15.86 -9.08 -4.78
C HIS A 321 -17.23 -9.67 -5.12
N LYS A 322 -17.92 -10.31 -4.16
CA LYS A 322 -19.30 -10.80 -4.38
C LYS A 322 -20.30 -9.69 -4.62
N SER A 323 -20.18 -8.59 -3.90
CA SER A 323 -21.10 -7.45 -4.02
C SER A 323 -20.72 -6.52 -5.19
N HIS A 324 -19.46 -6.58 -5.64
CA HIS A 324 -18.92 -5.74 -6.70
C HIS A 324 -18.20 -6.58 -7.78
N PRO A 325 -18.91 -7.44 -8.53
CA PRO A 325 -18.26 -8.35 -9.48
C PRO A 325 -17.55 -7.62 -10.64
N TYR A 326 -17.87 -6.36 -10.85
CA TYR A 326 -17.26 -5.49 -11.86
C TYR A 326 -16.50 -4.31 -11.24
N GLY A 327 -16.11 -4.40 -9.97
CA GLY A 327 -15.47 -3.33 -9.22
C GLY A 327 -16.45 -2.20 -8.91
N TYR A 328 -15.93 -0.95 -8.86
CA TYR A 328 -16.76 0.25 -8.64
C TYR A 328 -17.62 0.62 -9.85
N LYS A 329 -17.40 0.03 -11.01
CA LYS A 329 -18.24 0.25 -12.20
C LYS A 329 -19.56 -0.52 -12.04
N LYS A 330 -20.65 0.20 -12.20
CA LYS A 330 -22.00 -0.39 -12.27
C LYS A 330 -22.27 -0.94 -13.66
#